data_d38ca2f224ba01774586bbe64ba249a8
#
_entry.id   d38ca2f224ba01774586bbe64ba249a8
#
_cell.length_a   1.000
_cell.length_b   1.000
_cell.length_c   1.000
_cell.angle_alpha   90.00
_cell.angle_beta   90.00
_cell.angle_gamma   90.00
#
_symmetry.space_group_name_H-M   'P 1'
#
loop_
_entity.id
_entity.type
_entity.pdbx_description
1 polymer ?
#
loop_
_entity_poly.entity_id
_entity_poly.type
_entity_poly.pdbx_seq_one_letter_code
_entity_poly.pdbx_strand_id
1 'polypeptide(L)'
;MAYPYKKMTSQDCDYIRSVTAPDRVWVGEEIASEYYRDEMPEYGVYQPDLYVEVVNKEEVSAIMAYAYKENIPVVCRGAGTGLAGGATCKYGGIMLSIMRMNKIFPIDRKNQTITAQPGALLIDIQAAAAAGGLFYPPDPGEKTASIGGNVITNAGGMKAVRYGLTRDFVRCIEAVMPDGSIMNFSSNVVKNTTGYDVKDLIIGSEGTLCILTEVTLKLLPASTCTCTLVMPFKSLEECADMVPKVLELPFVPTAIEFLERELIDIVERNLNKMFPVKEGEAVLIVMYDASSKQELDSAVEAAAEAALANGALDCAIAGTPERAGAVWSVRGGILEGMKADSVAQEECDVVVPRARIAEYVKAAKKIASAHGIRVEPCGHCGDGNIHTEMLRGPEMSDEEWKAATHASLTELYALSKELGGQLSGEHGIGNGRLEFLEEFVGPRMIQLYKSIKLAFDDKLILNPGKVIEFNK
;
A
#
# COMPACT_ATOMS: atom_id res chain seq x y z
N MET A 1 4.86 3.96 30.27
CA MET A 1 6.22 3.45 30.64
C MET A 1 6.98 3.27 29.34
N ALA A 2 8.24 3.73 29.24
CA ALA A 2 9.04 3.46 28.05
C ALA A 2 9.23 1.94 27.89
N TYR A 3 9.27 1.44 26.66
CA TYR A 3 9.60 0.04 26.40
C TYR A 3 11.01 -0.24 26.98
N PRO A 4 11.18 -1.30 27.76
CA PRO A 4 12.45 -1.58 28.47
C PRO A 4 13.46 -2.28 27.54
N TYR A 5 13.63 -1.78 26.30
CA TYR A 5 14.57 -2.39 25.36
C TYR A 5 16.01 -2.17 25.78
N LYS A 6 16.81 -3.20 25.59
CA LYS A 6 18.26 -3.12 25.74
C LYS A 6 18.84 -2.23 24.63
N LYS A 7 19.68 -1.27 25.01
CA LYS A 7 20.52 -0.56 24.05
C LYS A 7 21.59 -1.52 23.52
N MET A 8 21.81 -1.51 22.22
CA MET A 8 22.82 -2.36 21.61
C MET A 8 24.24 -1.99 22.06
N THR A 9 25.06 -3.01 22.24
CA THR A 9 26.47 -2.92 22.58
C THR A 9 27.34 -3.44 21.44
N SER A 10 28.67 -3.23 21.52
CA SER A 10 29.61 -3.82 20.54
C SER A 10 29.52 -5.35 20.51
N GLN A 11 29.28 -6.00 21.66
CA GLN A 11 29.13 -7.45 21.72
C GLN A 11 27.88 -7.94 20.95
N ASP A 12 26.79 -7.17 20.99
CA ASP A 12 25.58 -7.49 20.20
C ASP A 12 25.87 -7.38 18.70
N CYS A 13 26.59 -6.33 18.29
CA CYS A 13 27.01 -6.15 16.90
C CYS A 13 27.94 -7.28 16.41
N ASP A 14 28.89 -7.71 17.26
CA ASP A 14 29.80 -8.80 16.94
C ASP A 14 29.08 -10.13 16.79
N TYR A 15 28.04 -10.37 17.62
CA TYR A 15 27.18 -11.54 17.44
C TYR A 15 26.48 -11.52 16.10
N ILE A 16 25.83 -10.39 15.72
CA ILE A 16 25.15 -10.29 14.42
C ILE A 16 26.12 -10.51 13.27
N ARG A 17 27.35 -9.94 13.33
CA ARG A 17 28.41 -10.20 12.35
C ARG A 17 28.82 -11.66 12.27
N SER A 18 28.73 -12.40 13.38
CA SER A 18 29.13 -13.82 13.43
C SER A 18 28.10 -14.75 12.80
N VAL A 19 26.81 -14.38 12.81
CA VAL A 19 25.73 -15.21 12.25
C VAL A 19 25.32 -14.79 10.82
N THR A 20 25.87 -13.66 10.35
CA THR A 20 25.72 -13.17 8.97
C THR A 20 27.10 -13.08 8.29
N ALA A 21 27.41 -11.96 7.62
CA ALA A 21 28.75 -11.66 7.12
C ALA A 21 29.09 -10.21 7.49
N PRO A 22 30.33 -9.91 7.93
CA PRO A 22 30.70 -8.58 8.41
C PRO A 22 30.46 -7.44 7.41
N ASP A 23 30.60 -7.72 6.12
CA ASP A 23 30.36 -6.79 5.00
C ASP A 23 28.88 -6.49 4.73
N ARG A 24 27.97 -7.13 5.46
CA ARG A 24 26.51 -6.93 5.40
C ARG A 24 25.94 -6.35 6.69
N VAL A 25 26.79 -5.79 7.56
CA VAL A 25 26.39 -5.20 8.87
C VAL A 25 27.01 -3.83 9.03
N TRP A 26 26.19 -2.81 9.17
CA TRP A 26 26.56 -1.41 9.40
C TRP A 26 26.07 -0.96 10.78
N VAL A 27 26.84 -0.12 11.44
CA VAL A 27 26.56 0.31 12.83
C VAL A 27 26.67 1.83 12.95
N GLY A 28 25.70 2.45 13.57
CA GLY A 28 25.72 3.88 13.87
C GLY A 28 25.86 4.75 12.62
N GLU A 29 26.92 5.55 12.53
CA GLU A 29 27.15 6.49 11.42
C GLU A 29 27.49 5.82 10.08
N GLU A 30 27.80 4.54 10.07
CA GLU A 30 28.01 3.77 8.83
C GLU A 30 26.69 3.54 8.08
N ILE A 31 25.54 3.69 8.76
CA ILE A 31 24.21 3.45 8.18
C ILE A 31 23.81 4.67 7.35
N ALA A 32 23.50 4.45 6.07
CA ALA A 32 23.05 5.52 5.18
C ALA A 32 21.70 6.11 5.65
N SER A 33 21.57 7.42 5.56
CA SER A 33 20.40 8.16 6.08
C SER A 33 19.07 7.81 5.40
N GLU A 34 19.11 7.24 4.21
CA GLU A 34 17.94 6.73 3.50
C GLU A 34 17.22 5.59 4.26
N TYR A 35 17.94 4.86 5.14
CA TYR A 35 17.37 3.82 6.00
C TYR A 35 16.73 4.36 7.28
N TYR A 36 16.81 5.67 7.56
CA TYR A 36 16.21 6.27 8.76
C TYR A 36 14.71 6.53 8.62
N ARG A 37 14.18 6.48 7.40
CA ARG A 37 12.79 6.77 7.04
C ARG A 37 12.28 5.83 5.94
N ASP A 38 10.98 5.83 5.71
CA ASP A 38 10.35 5.32 4.48
C ASP A 38 10.02 6.48 3.52
N GLU A 39 9.00 6.37 2.66
CA GLU A 39 8.62 7.44 1.73
C GLU A 39 8.00 8.67 2.41
N MET A 40 7.57 8.55 3.68
CA MET A 40 6.92 9.62 4.46
C MET A 40 7.79 10.06 5.64
N PRO A 41 8.77 10.94 5.43
CA PRO A 41 9.64 11.44 6.50
C PRO A 41 8.87 12.20 7.60
N GLU A 42 7.68 12.67 7.31
CA GLU A 42 6.75 13.35 8.24
C GLU A 42 6.38 12.43 9.41
N TYR A 43 6.34 11.12 9.20
CA TYR A 43 6.04 10.12 10.24
C TYR A 43 7.26 9.69 11.05
N GLY A 44 8.40 10.29 10.79
CA GLY A 44 9.59 10.20 11.59
C GLY A 44 10.82 9.71 10.87
N VAL A 45 11.95 10.30 11.28
CA VAL A 45 13.29 9.95 10.82
C VAL A 45 14.04 9.39 12.03
N TYR A 46 14.31 8.08 12.04
CA TYR A 46 14.87 7.37 13.18
C TYR A 46 16.07 6.52 12.77
N GLN A 47 17.24 6.88 13.29
CA GLN A 47 18.47 6.09 13.05
C GLN A 47 18.38 4.75 13.80
N PRO A 48 18.53 3.60 13.13
CA PRO A 48 18.71 2.31 13.80
C PRO A 48 20.10 2.23 14.46
N ASP A 49 20.25 1.41 15.50
CA ASP A 49 21.56 1.15 16.10
C ASP A 49 22.43 0.29 15.17
N LEU A 50 21.78 -0.63 14.42
CA LEU A 50 22.42 -1.54 13.49
C LEU A 50 21.50 -1.80 12.28
N TYR A 51 22.09 -1.80 11.09
CA TYR A 51 21.48 -2.26 9.84
C TYR A 51 22.14 -3.53 9.36
N VAL A 52 21.36 -4.55 8.99
CA VAL A 52 21.87 -5.83 8.49
C VAL A 52 21.06 -6.30 7.29
N GLU A 53 21.77 -6.77 6.25
CA GLU A 53 21.18 -7.43 5.10
C GLU A 53 21.27 -8.95 5.22
N VAL A 54 20.13 -9.63 5.31
CA VAL A 54 20.05 -11.09 5.40
C VAL A 54 19.87 -11.73 4.03
N VAL A 55 20.37 -12.96 3.86
CA VAL A 55 20.31 -13.69 2.59
C VAL A 55 19.51 -14.99 2.67
N ASN A 56 19.18 -15.47 3.87
CA ASN A 56 18.42 -16.70 4.10
C ASN A 56 17.66 -16.65 5.41
N LYS A 57 16.74 -17.60 5.60
CA LYS A 57 15.90 -17.70 6.79
C LYS A 57 16.65 -18.10 8.04
N GLU A 58 17.76 -18.79 7.91
CA GLU A 58 18.60 -19.20 9.02
C GLU A 58 19.26 -17.98 9.69
N GLU A 59 19.72 -17.00 8.91
CA GLU A 59 20.22 -15.73 9.43
C GLU A 59 19.11 -14.94 10.14
N VAL A 60 17.91 -14.85 9.53
CA VAL A 60 16.76 -14.20 10.16
C VAL A 60 16.41 -14.87 11.49
N SER A 61 16.34 -16.21 11.51
CA SER A 61 16.06 -17.00 12.71
C SER A 61 17.09 -16.76 13.82
N ALA A 62 18.38 -16.78 13.50
CA ALA A 62 19.46 -16.56 14.47
C ALA A 62 19.42 -15.13 15.05
N ILE A 63 19.19 -14.12 14.21
CA ILE A 63 19.07 -12.72 14.65
C ILE A 63 17.85 -12.55 15.54
N MET A 64 16.67 -13.08 15.15
CA MET A 64 15.45 -12.96 15.94
C MET A 64 15.56 -13.68 17.29
N ALA A 65 16.10 -14.91 17.32
CA ALA A 65 16.33 -15.64 18.57
C ALA A 65 17.24 -14.86 19.52
N TYR A 66 18.30 -14.24 18.99
CA TYR A 66 19.19 -13.40 19.79
C TYR A 66 18.49 -12.13 20.29
N ALA A 67 17.82 -11.40 19.40
CA ALA A 67 17.08 -10.19 19.73
C ALA A 67 16.00 -10.46 20.78
N TYR A 68 15.27 -11.57 20.64
CA TYR A 68 14.29 -12.02 21.63
C TYR A 68 14.92 -12.30 22.99
N LYS A 69 16.05 -13.03 23.02
CA LYS A 69 16.78 -13.32 24.25
C LYS A 69 17.23 -12.04 24.95
N GLU A 70 17.85 -11.14 24.21
CA GLU A 70 18.47 -9.92 24.72
C GLU A 70 17.50 -8.72 24.87
N ASN A 71 16.22 -8.87 24.47
CA ASN A 71 15.23 -7.83 24.47
C ASN A 71 15.62 -6.60 23.63
N ILE A 72 16.08 -6.85 22.40
CA ILE A 72 16.47 -5.82 21.42
C ILE A 72 15.33 -5.67 20.39
N PRO A 73 14.86 -4.45 20.08
CA PRO A 73 13.81 -4.27 19.08
C PRO A 73 14.36 -4.52 17.67
N VAL A 74 13.51 -5.10 16.81
CA VAL A 74 13.82 -5.40 15.41
C VAL A 74 12.75 -4.82 14.52
N VAL A 75 13.16 -4.13 13.46
CA VAL A 75 12.29 -3.67 12.38
C VAL A 75 12.71 -4.36 11.08
N CYS A 76 11.80 -5.11 10.49
CA CYS A 76 12.02 -5.70 9.17
C CYS A 76 11.76 -4.67 8.08
N ARG A 77 12.72 -4.48 7.16
CA ARG A 77 12.59 -3.55 6.04
C ARG A 77 12.68 -4.29 4.71
N GLY A 78 11.67 -4.10 3.86
CA GLY A 78 11.69 -4.41 2.44
C GLY A 78 12.29 -3.25 1.64
N ALA A 79 11.69 -2.89 0.51
CA ALA A 79 12.14 -1.79 -0.33
C ALA A 79 12.01 -0.39 0.33
N GLY A 80 11.21 -0.26 1.39
CA GLY A 80 11.03 1.01 2.11
C GLY A 80 10.06 1.97 1.46
N THR A 81 9.27 1.51 0.52
CA THR A 81 8.31 2.29 -0.29
C THR A 81 6.96 2.53 0.41
N GLY A 82 6.84 2.19 1.69
CA GLY A 82 5.60 2.36 2.46
C GLY A 82 5.29 3.82 2.79
N LEU A 83 3.99 4.13 2.92
CA LEU A 83 3.45 5.48 3.10
C LEU A 83 2.84 5.70 4.51
N ALA A 84 3.27 4.92 5.51
CA ALA A 84 2.71 5.00 6.87
C ALA A 84 3.75 5.07 8.00
N GLY A 85 5.05 5.23 7.69
CA GLY A 85 6.11 5.19 8.69
C GLY A 85 6.35 3.78 9.25
N GLY A 86 5.97 2.73 8.50
CA GLY A 86 5.99 1.33 8.96
C GLY A 86 7.38 0.73 9.08
N ALA A 87 8.33 1.14 8.23
CA ALA A 87 9.66 0.56 8.14
C ALA A 87 10.73 1.41 8.83
N THR A 88 10.42 2.02 9.98
CA THR A 88 11.30 2.96 10.72
C THR A 88 11.60 2.47 12.12
N CYS A 89 12.83 2.69 12.61
CA CYS A 89 13.29 2.20 13.92
C CYS A 89 13.03 3.20 15.05
N LYS A 90 11.76 3.51 15.35
CA LYS A 90 11.35 4.46 16.37
C LYS A 90 12.01 4.25 17.74
N TYR A 91 12.38 3.04 18.09
CA TYR A 91 13.00 2.66 19.37
C TYR A 91 14.45 2.19 19.20
N GLY A 92 15.13 2.55 18.12
CA GLY A 92 16.48 2.06 17.80
C GLY A 92 16.48 0.57 17.47
N GLY A 93 17.54 -0.13 17.87
CA GLY A 93 17.69 -1.56 17.67
C GLY A 93 18.15 -1.96 16.26
N ILE A 94 17.71 -3.12 15.80
CA ILE A 94 18.15 -3.74 14.56
C ILE A 94 17.16 -3.44 13.43
N MET A 95 17.65 -2.81 12.35
CA MET A 95 16.95 -2.80 11.07
C MET A 95 17.42 -4.01 10.25
N LEU A 96 16.53 -4.96 10.02
CA LEU A 96 16.78 -6.18 9.28
C LEU A 96 16.23 -6.05 7.86
N SER A 97 17.09 -5.93 6.87
CA SER A 97 16.72 -5.83 5.46
C SER A 97 16.63 -7.21 4.81
N ILE A 98 15.47 -7.48 4.20
CA ILE A 98 15.21 -8.72 3.46
C ILE A 98 15.54 -8.60 1.96
N MET A 99 16.06 -7.47 1.50
CA MET A 99 16.18 -7.19 0.06
C MET A 99 17.11 -8.15 -0.69
N ARG A 100 18.07 -8.79 0.02
CA ARG A 100 18.91 -9.84 -0.58
C ARG A 100 18.24 -11.22 -0.61
N MET A 101 17.10 -11.39 0.05
CA MET A 101 16.27 -12.58 -0.07
C MET A 101 15.27 -12.37 -1.22
N ASN A 102 15.75 -12.37 -2.46
CA ASN A 102 14.98 -11.94 -3.64
C ASN A 102 14.81 -13.03 -4.70
N LYS A 103 15.04 -14.28 -4.35
CA LYS A 103 14.90 -15.39 -5.28
C LYS A 103 13.44 -15.60 -5.68
N ILE A 104 13.19 -15.72 -6.98
CA ILE A 104 11.92 -16.15 -7.56
C ILE A 104 12.11 -17.61 -8.04
N PHE A 105 11.25 -18.49 -7.56
CA PHE A 105 11.33 -19.92 -7.91
C PHE A 105 10.56 -20.19 -9.20
N PRO A 106 10.83 -21.33 -9.88
CA PRO A 106 10.10 -21.70 -11.08
C PRO A 106 8.58 -21.79 -10.86
N ILE A 107 7.81 -21.37 -11.85
CA ILE A 107 6.36 -21.43 -11.82
C ILE A 107 5.89 -22.89 -11.74
N ASP A 108 5.05 -23.18 -10.76
CA ASP A 108 4.25 -24.41 -10.72
C ASP A 108 3.02 -24.26 -11.63
N ARG A 109 3.19 -24.67 -12.88
CA ARG A 109 2.11 -24.57 -13.89
C ARG A 109 0.90 -25.42 -13.56
N LYS A 110 1.06 -26.53 -12.83
CA LYS A 110 -0.05 -27.44 -12.49
C LYS A 110 -0.95 -26.80 -11.42
N ASN A 111 -0.35 -26.10 -10.46
CA ASN A 111 -1.06 -25.41 -9.40
C ASN A 111 -1.32 -23.94 -9.73
N GLN A 112 -0.77 -23.42 -10.86
CA GLN A 112 -0.82 -22.00 -11.24
C GLN A 112 -0.35 -21.09 -10.09
N THR A 113 0.84 -21.37 -9.59
CA THR A 113 1.45 -20.60 -8.50
C THR A 113 2.91 -20.28 -8.80
N ILE A 114 3.39 -19.22 -8.16
CA ILE A 114 4.79 -18.81 -8.11
C ILE A 114 5.19 -18.61 -6.66
N THR A 115 6.35 -19.14 -6.30
CA THR A 115 6.93 -18.93 -4.98
C THR A 115 8.09 -17.97 -5.07
N ALA A 116 8.21 -17.06 -4.11
CA ALA A 116 9.29 -16.07 -4.06
C ALA A 116 9.73 -15.80 -2.62
N GLN A 117 10.97 -15.41 -2.48
CA GLN A 117 11.49 -14.82 -1.25
C GLN A 117 10.99 -13.37 -1.10
N PRO A 118 10.87 -12.83 0.13
CA PRO A 118 10.13 -11.60 0.41
C PRO A 118 10.78 -10.33 -0.17
N GLY A 119 12.06 -10.33 -0.47
CA GLY A 119 12.78 -9.22 -1.12
C GLY A 119 12.64 -9.18 -2.64
N ALA A 120 11.99 -10.17 -3.28
CA ALA A 120 11.71 -10.12 -4.71
C ALA A 120 10.80 -8.93 -5.03
N LEU A 121 11.12 -8.21 -6.12
CA LEU A 121 10.34 -7.04 -6.52
C LEU A 121 9.04 -7.44 -7.21
N LEU A 122 7.99 -6.67 -7.02
CA LEU A 122 6.70 -6.88 -7.66
C LEU A 122 6.84 -6.96 -9.18
N ILE A 123 7.59 -6.03 -9.79
CA ILE A 123 7.84 -5.98 -11.24
C ILE A 123 8.47 -7.28 -11.76
N ASP A 124 9.41 -7.86 -11.00
CA ASP A 124 10.09 -9.09 -11.41
C ASP A 124 9.17 -10.32 -11.32
N ILE A 125 8.28 -10.36 -10.31
CA ILE A 125 7.26 -11.41 -10.17
C ILE A 125 6.26 -11.32 -11.30
N GLN A 126 5.78 -10.11 -11.63
CA GLN A 126 4.87 -9.89 -12.76
C GLN A 126 5.52 -10.29 -14.08
N ALA A 127 6.79 -9.93 -14.29
CA ALA A 127 7.55 -10.32 -15.49
C ALA A 127 7.75 -11.84 -15.57
N ALA A 128 8.09 -12.49 -14.47
CA ALA A 128 8.24 -13.96 -14.42
C ALA A 128 6.91 -14.68 -14.73
N ALA A 129 5.79 -14.19 -14.16
CA ALA A 129 4.46 -14.72 -14.44
C ALA A 129 4.11 -14.58 -15.91
N ALA A 130 4.33 -13.39 -16.51
CA ALA A 130 4.07 -13.10 -17.92
C ALA A 130 4.92 -13.97 -18.87
N ALA A 131 6.22 -14.14 -18.58
CA ALA A 131 7.09 -15.06 -19.32
C ALA A 131 6.61 -16.52 -19.26
N GLY A 132 5.92 -16.88 -18.18
CA GLY A 132 5.23 -18.16 -18.02
C GLY A 132 3.86 -18.22 -18.70
N GLY A 133 3.35 -17.17 -19.35
CA GLY A 133 2.02 -17.10 -19.95
C GLY A 133 0.89 -17.04 -18.90
N LEU A 134 1.21 -16.56 -17.71
CA LEU A 134 0.31 -16.37 -16.59
C LEU A 134 0.34 -14.90 -16.12
N PHE A 135 -0.51 -14.56 -15.20
CA PHE A 135 -0.70 -13.19 -14.72
C PHE A 135 -0.77 -13.13 -13.19
N TYR A 136 -0.04 -12.21 -12.59
CA TYR A 136 -0.15 -11.81 -11.19
C TYR A 136 -0.85 -10.46 -11.11
N PRO A 137 -2.16 -10.41 -10.77
CA PRO A 137 -2.98 -9.21 -10.88
C PRO A 137 -2.68 -8.07 -9.89
N PRO A 138 -2.34 -8.31 -8.59
CA PRO A 138 -2.16 -7.20 -7.65
C PRO A 138 -1.23 -6.14 -8.19
N ASP A 139 -1.68 -4.89 -8.15
CA ASP A 139 -1.06 -3.78 -8.86
C ASP A 139 -1.02 -2.50 -8.00
N PRO A 140 -0.35 -2.52 -6.82
CA PRO A 140 -0.05 -1.31 -6.11
C PRO A 140 0.80 -0.39 -7.00
N GLY A 141 0.64 0.93 -6.83
CA GLY A 141 1.28 1.92 -7.70
C GLY A 141 2.80 1.76 -7.80
N GLU A 142 3.45 1.38 -6.69
CA GLU A 142 4.90 1.21 -6.62
C GLU A 142 5.36 -0.18 -7.08
N LYS A 143 5.97 -0.24 -8.26
CA LYS A 143 6.42 -1.48 -8.90
C LYS A 143 7.72 -2.04 -8.31
N THR A 144 8.51 -1.21 -7.66
CA THR A 144 9.77 -1.60 -7.01
C THR A 144 9.56 -2.02 -5.56
N ALA A 145 8.30 -2.04 -5.08
CA ALA A 145 7.95 -2.62 -3.80
C ALA A 145 8.36 -4.09 -3.72
N SER A 146 8.84 -4.53 -2.55
CA SER A 146 9.12 -5.94 -2.29
C SER A 146 7.83 -6.73 -2.06
N ILE A 147 7.78 -7.98 -2.52
CA ILE A 147 6.59 -8.83 -2.33
C ILE A 147 6.29 -9.08 -0.85
N GLY A 148 7.32 -9.19 -0.01
CA GLY A 148 7.15 -9.28 1.44
C GLY A 148 6.47 -8.04 2.02
N GLY A 149 6.85 -6.84 1.55
CA GLY A 149 6.17 -5.58 1.87
C GLY A 149 4.71 -5.60 1.45
N ASN A 150 4.41 -5.96 0.20
CA ASN A 150 3.04 -6.04 -0.31
C ASN A 150 2.16 -7.01 0.49
N VAL A 151 2.71 -8.15 0.94
CA VAL A 151 1.98 -9.11 1.76
C VAL A 151 1.71 -8.56 3.16
N ILE A 152 2.72 -8.03 3.86
CA ILE A 152 2.52 -7.56 5.24
C ILE A 152 1.71 -6.27 5.34
N THR A 153 1.59 -5.48 4.27
CA THR A 153 0.68 -4.32 4.20
C THR A 153 -0.67 -4.68 3.58
N ASN A 154 -0.82 -5.88 3.01
CA ASN A 154 -1.97 -6.27 2.20
C ASN A 154 -2.22 -5.25 1.08
N ALA A 155 -1.16 -4.89 0.35
CA ALA A 155 -1.17 -3.82 -0.63
C ALA A 155 -2.33 -3.96 -1.64
N GLY A 156 -3.01 -2.85 -1.88
CA GLY A 156 -4.13 -2.69 -2.80
C GLY A 156 -3.68 -2.28 -4.20
N GLY A 157 -4.38 -1.31 -4.77
CA GLY A 157 -4.07 -0.65 -6.03
C GLY A 157 -5.17 -0.74 -7.08
N MET A 158 -4.91 -0.16 -8.23
CA MET A 158 -5.88 0.13 -9.29
C MET A 158 -6.76 -1.04 -9.75
N LYS A 159 -6.25 -2.27 -9.68
CA LYS A 159 -6.96 -3.47 -10.17
C LYS A 159 -7.77 -4.19 -9.10
N ALA A 160 -7.85 -3.64 -7.88
CA ALA A 160 -8.52 -4.28 -6.75
C ALA A 160 -10.02 -4.47 -6.98
N VAL A 161 -10.66 -3.56 -7.72
CA VAL A 161 -12.09 -3.66 -8.07
C VAL A 161 -12.46 -4.97 -8.77
N ARG A 162 -11.56 -5.53 -9.59
CA ARG A 162 -11.78 -6.80 -10.31
C ARG A 162 -11.13 -7.98 -9.63
N TYR A 163 -9.89 -7.82 -9.21
CA TYR A 163 -9.06 -8.95 -8.82
C TYR A 163 -8.91 -9.10 -7.30
N GLY A 164 -9.26 -8.06 -6.54
CA GLY A 164 -8.99 -8.05 -5.09
C GLY A 164 -7.57 -7.59 -4.77
N LEU A 165 -7.17 -7.84 -3.54
CA LEU A 165 -5.95 -7.35 -2.91
C LEU A 165 -4.85 -8.44 -2.91
N THR A 166 -3.69 -8.12 -2.39
CA THR A 166 -2.58 -9.07 -2.23
C THR A 166 -3.01 -10.33 -1.48
N ARG A 167 -3.84 -10.22 -0.41
CA ARG A 167 -4.35 -11.38 0.36
C ARG A 167 -5.07 -12.43 -0.48
N ASP A 168 -5.78 -12.00 -1.51
CA ASP A 168 -6.56 -12.89 -2.37
C ASP A 168 -5.67 -13.80 -3.25
N PHE A 169 -4.38 -13.47 -3.31
CA PHE A 169 -3.38 -14.18 -4.10
C PHE A 169 -2.37 -14.97 -3.25
N VAL A 170 -2.30 -14.77 -1.95
CA VAL A 170 -1.38 -15.51 -1.09
C VAL A 170 -1.95 -16.89 -0.74
N ARG A 171 -1.24 -17.95 -1.13
CA ARG A 171 -1.57 -19.36 -0.82
C ARG A 171 -0.98 -19.82 0.50
N CYS A 172 0.32 -19.60 0.69
CA CYS A 172 1.00 -19.91 1.94
C CYS A 172 2.17 -18.99 2.19
N ILE A 173 2.59 -18.96 3.43
CA ILE A 173 3.68 -18.12 3.95
C ILE A 173 4.60 -19.00 4.77
N GLU A 174 5.91 -18.89 4.58
CA GLU A 174 6.92 -19.29 5.56
C GLU A 174 7.41 -18.01 6.26
N ALA A 175 7.55 -18.05 7.57
CA ALA A 175 8.01 -16.91 8.35
C ALA A 175 8.83 -17.31 9.58
N VAL A 176 9.66 -16.38 10.04
CA VAL A 176 10.36 -16.45 11.33
C VAL A 176 9.55 -15.68 12.37
N MET A 177 9.27 -16.35 13.47
CA MET A 177 8.58 -15.80 14.64
C MET A 177 9.52 -14.90 15.46
N PRO A 178 8.99 -14.05 16.35
CA PRO A 178 9.81 -13.20 17.22
C PRO A 178 10.85 -13.98 18.06
N ASP A 179 10.55 -15.22 18.48
CA ASP A 179 11.46 -16.09 19.22
C ASP A 179 12.54 -16.79 18.36
N GLY A 180 12.51 -16.55 17.02
CA GLY A 180 13.41 -17.16 16.06
C GLY A 180 12.93 -18.48 15.47
N SER A 181 11.80 -19.05 15.92
CA SER A 181 11.26 -20.29 15.34
C SER A 181 10.75 -20.05 13.91
N ILE A 182 10.97 -21.03 13.02
CA ILE A 182 10.49 -20.98 11.63
C ILE A 182 9.18 -21.73 11.54
N MET A 183 8.17 -21.11 10.97
CA MET A 183 6.82 -21.69 10.83
C MET A 183 6.29 -21.55 9.42
N ASN A 184 5.46 -22.54 9.01
CA ASN A 184 4.69 -22.47 7.77
C ASN A 184 3.22 -22.24 8.09
N PHE A 185 2.62 -21.23 7.42
CA PHE A 185 1.22 -20.88 7.57
C PHE A 185 0.47 -21.26 6.30
N SER A 186 -0.39 -22.29 6.40
CA SER A 186 -1.08 -22.92 5.26
C SER A 186 -0.12 -23.75 4.37
N SER A 187 -0.60 -24.13 3.21
CA SER A 187 0.12 -24.87 2.17
C SER A 187 -0.41 -24.45 0.78
N ASN A 188 0.20 -24.94 -0.29
CA ASN A 188 -0.23 -24.59 -1.66
C ASN A 188 -1.53 -25.32 -2.08
N VAL A 189 -2.61 -25.06 -1.35
CA VAL A 189 -3.95 -25.61 -1.60
C VAL A 189 -4.97 -24.49 -1.84
N VAL A 190 -6.09 -24.83 -2.50
CA VAL A 190 -7.16 -23.85 -2.78
C VAL A 190 -8.09 -23.68 -1.61
N LYS A 191 -8.36 -24.76 -0.87
CA LYS A 191 -9.27 -24.75 0.30
C LYS A 191 -8.51 -25.18 1.55
N ASN A 192 -8.69 -24.46 2.64
CA ASN A 192 -8.15 -24.81 3.93
C ASN A 192 -9.14 -24.40 5.04
N THR A 193 -9.59 -25.37 5.82
CA THR A 193 -10.41 -25.18 7.03
C THR A 193 -9.78 -25.85 8.25
N THR A 194 -8.46 -26.05 8.22
CA THR A 194 -7.69 -26.67 9.29
C THR A 194 -7.34 -25.64 10.37
N GLY A 195 -8.25 -25.42 11.29
CA GLY A 195 -8.09 -24.44 12.36
C GLY A 195 -8.37 -22.99 11.93
N TYR A 196 -7.86 -22.03 12.70
CA TYR A 196 -7.93 -20.61 12.35
C TYR A 196 -7.02 -20.27 11.18
N ASP A 197 -7.44 -19.36 10.31
CA ASP A 197 -6.58 -18.86 9.23
C ASP A 197 -5.60 -17.80 9.76
N VAL A 198 -4.52 -18.29 10.36
CA VAL A 198 -3.45 -17.43 10.92
C VAL A 198 -2.69 -16.73 9.82
N LYS A 199 -2.62 -17.31 8.61
CA LYS A 199 -2.04 -16.66 7.43
C LYS A 199 -2.71 -15.31 7.18
N ASP A 200 -4.02 -15.22 7.26
CA ASP A 200 -4.77 -13.99 7.02
C ASP A 200 -4.63 -12.96 8.15
N LEU A 201 -4.18 -13.35 9.35
CA LEU A 201 -3.76 -12.42 10.40
C LEU A 201 -2.39 -11.79 10.10
N ILE A 202 -1.50 -12.56 9.46
CA ILE A 202 -0.15 -12.09 9.09
C ILE A 202 -0.24 -11.10 7.92
N ILE A 203 -1.12 -11.35 6.95
CA ILE A 203 -1.34 -10.45 5.81
C ILE A 203 -2.00 -9.16 6.30
N GLY A 204 -1.33 -8.03 6.12
CA GLY A 204 -1.78 -6.73 6.64
C GLY A 204 -1.36 -6.46 8.10
N SER A 205 -0.42 -7.24 8.66
CA SER A 205 0.11 -7.03 10.01
C SER A 205 1.21 -5.97 10.10
N GLU A 206 1.62 -5.41 9.00
CA GLU A 206 2.68 -4.39 8.90
C GLU A 206 4.01 -4.82 9.56
N GLY A 207 4.34 -6.12 9.46
CA GLY A 207 5.57 -6.67 10.02
C GLY A 207 5.63 -6.71 11.56
N THR A 208 4.48 -6.62 12.22
CA THR A 208 4.43 -6.64 13.69
C THR A 208 4.27 -8.04 14.28
N LEU A 209 3.94 -9.07 13.47
CA LEU A 209 3.64 -10.42 13.96
C LEU A 209 4.75 -11.43 13.66
N CYS A 210 5.39 -11.36 12.50
CA CYS A 210 6.50 -12.22 12.09
C CYS A 210 7.30 -11.60 10.94
N ILE A 211 8.45 -12.20 10.58
CA ILE A 211 9.25 -11.83 9.42
C ILE A 211 9.09 -12.90 8.33
N LEU A 212 8.56 -12.50 7.17
CA LEU A 212 8.36 -13.40 6.03
C LEU A 212 9.72 -13.87 5.46
N THR A 213 9.79 -15.14 5.10
CA THR A 213 10.97 -15.73 4.45
C THR A 213 10.66 -16.34 3.08
N GLU A 214 9.42 -16.75 2.86
CA GLU A 214 8.94 -17.23 1.58
C GLU A 214 7.43 -17.01 1.47
N VAL A 215 6.95 -16.70 0.26
CA VAL A 215 5.53 -16.57 -0.06
C VAL A 215 5.21 -17.30 -1.35
N THR A 216 4.12 -18.07 -1.36
CA THR A 216 3.57 -18.70 -2.56
C THR A 216 2.31 -17.95 -2.99
N LEU A 217 2.33 -17.47 -4.24
CA LEU A 217 1.31 -16.64 -4.84
C LEU A 217 0.53 -17.38 -5.90
N LYS A 218 -0.78 -17.20 -5.92
CA LYS A 218 -1.68 -17.65 -6.98
C LYS A 218 -1.44 -16.83 -8.24
N LEU A 219 -1.47 -17.49 -9.39
CA LEU A 219 -1.47 -16.86 -10.71
C LEU A 219 -2.78 -17.14 -11.44
N LEU A 220 -3.11 -16.28 -12.39
CA LEU A 220 -4.26 -16.41 -13.27
C LEU A 220 -3.80 -16.60 -14.73
N PRO A 221 -4.64 -17.14 -15.62
CA PRO A 221 -4.44 -16.98 -17.05
C PRO A 221 -4.39 -15.50 -17.43
N ALA A 222 -3.49 -15.12 -18.32
CA ALA A 222 -3.40 -13.75 -18.81
C ALA A 222 -4.61 -13.39 -19.69
N SER A 223 -5.14 -12.18 -19.52
CA SER A 223 -6.11 -11.60 -20.46
C SER A 223 -5.43 -11.35 -21.81
N THR A 224 -6.19 -11.52 -22.89
CA THR A 224 -5.65 -11.36 -24.26
C THR A 224 -5.88 -9.98 -24.85
N CYS A 225 -6.86 -9.26 -24.31
CA CYS A 225 -7.26 -7.93 -24.76
C CYS A 225 -7.47 -7.00 -23.57
N THR A 226 -7.13 -5.72 -23.75
CA THR A 226 -7.38 -4.66 -22.77
C THR A 226 -7.76 -3.36 -23.48
N CYS A 227 -8.58 -2.55 -22.84
CA CYS A 227 -8.95 -1.24 -23.33
C CYS A 227 -9.15 -0.27 -22.16
N THR A 228 -8.73 0.98 -22.33
CA THR A 228 -8.95 2.07 -21.38
C THR A 228 -9.90 3.09 -21.98
N LEU A 229 -10.93 3.47 -21.23
CA LEU A 229 -11.87 4.55 -21.53
C LEU A 229 -11.54 5.76 -20.65
N VAL A 230 -11.68 6.95 -21.20
CA VAL A 230 -11.57 8.22 -20.45
C VAL A 230 -12.85 9.01 -20.67
N MET A 231 -13.58 9.25 -19.60
CA MET A 231 -14.90 9.86 -19.58
C MET A 231 -14.82 11.19 -18.84
N PRO A 232 -14.79 12.35 -19.54
CA PRO A 232 -14.78 13.68 -18.91
C PRO A 232 -16.19 14.07 -18.43
N PHE A 233 -16.25 14.75 -17.26
CA PHE A 233 -17.46 15.25 -16.62
C PHE A 233 -17.30 16.73 -16.26
N LYS A 234 -18.44 17.42 -16.02
CA LYS A 234 -18.46 18.84 -15.64
C LYS A 234 -18.06 19.09 -14.20
N SER A 235 -18.15 18.05 -13.34
CA SER A 235 -17.76 18.12 -11.94
C SER A 235 -17.29 16.76 -11.43
N LEU A 236 -16.59 16.77 -10.30
CA LEU A 236 -16.14 15.56 -9.65
C LEU A 236 -17.32 14.75 -9.09
N GLU A 237 -18.39 15.42 -8.64
CA GLU A 237 -19.60 14.77 -8.15
C GLU A 237 -20.27 13.96 -9.28
N GLU A 238 -20.45 14.56 -10.47
CA GLU A 238 -21.00 13.83 -11.64
C GLU A 238 -20.12 12.63 -12.02
N CYS A 239 -18.79 12.82 -11.95
CA CYS A 239 -17.83 11.76 -12.20
C CYS A 239 -17.98 10.61 -11.19
N ALA A 240 -18.08 10.91 -9.89
CA ALA A 240 -18.25 9.92 -8.83
C ALA A 240 -19.61 9.20 -8.90
N ASP A 241 -20.69 9.91 -9.28
CA ASP A 241 -22.03 9.33 -9.47
C ASP A 241 -22.09 8.34 -10.64
N MET A 242 -21.13 8.38 -11.57
CA MET A 242 -21.01 7.40 -12.64
C MET A 242 -20.46 6.05 -12.18
N VAL A 243 -19.68 6.01 -11.10
CA VAL A 243 -19.02 4.77 -10.62
C VAL A 243 -19.99 3.63 -10.36
N PRO A 244 -21.06 3.79 -9.56
CA PRO A 244 -22.04 2.72 -9.37
C PRO A 244 -22.68 2.24 -10.68
N LYS A 245 -22.89 3.12 -11.64
CA LYS A 245 -23.52 2.79 -12.93
C LYS A 245 -22.60 1.94 -13.81
N VAL A 246 -21.28 2.20 -13.77
CA VAL A 246 -20.29 1.33 -14.43
C VAL A 246 -20.27 -0.07 -13.78
N LEU A 247 -20.38 -0.14 -12.46
CA LEU A 247 -20.37 -1.39 -11.70
C LEU A 247 -21.66 -2.22 -11.86
N GLU A 248 -22.76 -1.62 -12.25
CA GLU A 248 -24.04 -2.30 -12.55
C GLU A 248 -24.04 -2.95 -13.95
N LEU A 249 -23.07 -2.61 -14.81
CA LEU A 249 -22.97 -3.23 -16.13
C LEU A 249 -22.61 -4.71 -16.02
N PRO A 250 -22.96 -5.56 -17.01
CA PRO A 250 -22.68 -7.00 -16.98
C PRO A 250 -21.19 -7.35 -17.16
N PHE A 251 -20.31 -6.37 -17.19
CA PHE A 251 -18.89 -6.49 -17.38
C PHE A 251 -18.14 -5.89 -16.20
N VAL A 252 -17.34 -6.70 -15.51
CA VAL A 252 -16.54 -6.22 -14.37
C VAL A 252 -15.35 -5.41 -14.86
N PRO A 253 -15.26 -4.10 -14.57
CA PRO A 253 -14.11 -3.30 -14.95
C PRO A 253 -12.84 -3.74 -14.20
N THR A 254 -11.70 -3.65 -14.86
CA THR A 254 -10.39 -3.99 -14.28
C THR A 254 -9.89 -2.91 -13.33
N ALA A 255 -10.15 -1.66 -13.69
CA ALA A 255 -9.85 -0.49 -12.87
C ALA A 255 -10.89 0.60 -13.11
N ILE A 256 -11.22 1.38 -12.08
CA ILE A 256 -11.98 2.61 -12.17
C ILE A 256 -11.29 3.66 -11.31
N GLU A 257 -10.74 4.69 -11.97
CA GLU A 257 -10.01 5.78 -11.34
C GLU A 257 -10.69 7.11 -11.61
N PHE A 258 -10.65 8.04 -10.67
CA PHE A 258 -11.07 9.41 -10.93
C PHE A 258 -9.96 10.41 -10.68
N LEU A 259 -9.94 11.47 -11.48
CA LEU A 259 -8.99 12.57 -11.37
C LEU A 259 -9.71 13.90 -11.63
N GLU A 260 -9.36 14.93 -10.86
CA GLU A 260 -9.71 16.30 -11.19
C GLU A 260 -8.75 16.88 -12.24
N ARG A 261 -9.23 17.82 -13.02
CA ARG A 261 -8.45 18.52 -14.06
C ARG A 261 -7.22 19.19 -13.47
N GLU A 262 -7.36 19.86 -12.35
CA GLU A 262 -6.26 20.57 -11.70
C GLU A 262 -5.10 19.63 -11.36
N LEU A 263 -5.41 18.43 -10.88
CA LEU A 263 -4.40 17.41 -10.57
C LEU A 263 -3.69 16.90 -11.84
N ILE A 264 -4.44 16.70 -12.92
CA ILE A 264 -3.87 16.34 -14.23
C ILE A 264 -2.92 17.46 -14.73
N ASP A 265 -3.33 18.70 -14.61
CA ASP A 265 -2.55 19.86 -15.05
C ASP A 265 -1.26 20.02 -14.22
N ILE A 266 -1.28 19.72 -12.92
CA ILE A 266 -0.10 19.65 -12.05
C ILE A 266 0.90 18.62 -12.60
N VAL A 267 0.42 17.41 -12.90
CA VAL A 267 1.28 16.34 -13.43
C VAL A 267 1.83 16.68 -14.81
N GLU A 268 0.99 17.21 -15.70
CA GLU A 268 1.43 17.63 -17.04
C GLU A 268 2.54 18.69 -16.96
N ARG A 269 2.34 19.71 -16.14
CA ARG A 269 3.29 20.83 -15.97
C ARG A 269 4.62 20.38 -15.36
N ASN A 270 4.57 19.58 -14.31
CA ASN A 270 5.76 19.23 -13.51
C ASN A 270 6.54 18.04 -14.09
N LEU A 271 5.89 17.10 -14.75
CA LEU A 271 6.52 15.88 -15.25
C LEU A 271 6.65 15.81 -16.78
N ASN A 272 6.27 16.90 -17.48
CA ASN A 272 6.27 16.95 -18.97
C ASN A 272 5.53 15.74 -19.59
N LYS A 273 4.39 15.38 -19.01
CA LYS A 273 3.50 14.32 -19.50
C LYS A 273 2.28 14.98 -20.17
N MET A 274 1.58 14.22 -21.00
CA MET A 274 0.37 14.72 -21.68
C MET A 274 -0.79 13.76 -21.48
N PHE A 275 -1.88 14.29 -20.91
CA PHE A 275 -3.14 13.58 -20.84
C PHE A 275 -3.94 13.77 -22.13
N PRO A 276 -4.48 12.70 -22.74
CA PRO A 276 -5.06 12.76 -24.08
C PRO A 276 -6.40 13.51 -24.15
N VAL A 277 -7.09 13.71 -23.03
CA VAL A 277 -8.40 14.38 -22.93
C VAL A 277 -8.23 15.72 -22.21
N LYS A 278 -8.72 16.80 -22.81
CA LYS A 278 -8.58 18.17 -22.27
C LYS A 278 -9.89 18.76 -21.76
N GLU A 279 -11.01 18.12 -22.06
CA GLU A 279 -12.34 18.54 -21.64
C GLU A 279 -12.68 18.07 -20.23
N GLY A 280 -13.61 18.77 -19.57
CA GLY A 280 -14.17 18.42 -18.26
C GLY A 280 -13.32 18.89 -17.08
N GLU A 281 -14.00 19.13 -15.94
CA GLU A 281 -13.39 19.47 -14.65
C GLU A 281 -12.91 18.22 -13.92
N ALA A 282 -13.46 17.04 -14.24
CA ALA A 282 -13.04 15.76 -13.73
C ALA A 282 -13.14 14.67 -14.81
N VAL A 283 -12.35 13.61 -14.67
CA VAL A 283 -12.38 12.46 -15.58
C VAL A 283 -12.50 11.16 -14.81
N LEU A 284 -13.32 10.24 -15.35
CA LEU A 284 -13.34 8.84 -14.95
C LEU A 284 -12.51 8.03 -15.94
N ILE A 285 -11.56 7.26 -15.46
CA ILE A 285 -10.75 6.35 -16.25
C ILE A 285 -11.24 4.93 -15.95
N VAL A 286 -11.73 4.23 -16.96
CA VAL A 286 -12.24 2.85 -16.80
C VAL A 286 -11.42 1.92 -17.69
N MET A 287 -10.89 0.85 -17.11
CA MET A 287 -10.15 -0.17 -17.84
C MET A 287 -10.92 -1.49 -17.84
N TYR A 288 -10.94 -2.17 -18.97
CA TYR A 288 -11.45 -3.53 -19.11
C TYR A 288 -10.37 -4.46 -19.67
N ASP A 289 -10.28 -5.64 -19.06
CA ASP A 289 -9.54 -6.78 -19.58
C ASP A 289 -10.55 -7.85 -20.03
N ALA A 290 -10.29 -8.53 -21.13
CA ALA A 290 -11.15 -9.60 -21.62
C ALA A 290 -10.37 -10.76 -22.22
N SER A 291 -11.02 -11.91 -22.31
CA SER A 291 -10.49 -13.13 -22.94
C SER A 291 -10.64 -13.12 -24.47
N SER A 292 -11.51 -12.25 -25.00
CA SER A 292 -11.75 -12.09 -26.43
C SER A 292 -12.04 -10.65 -26.81
N LYS A 293 -11.74 -10.30 -28.05
CA LYS A 293 -12.05 -8.98 -28.59
C LYS A 293 -13.55 -8.67 -28.57
N GLN A 294 -14.39 -9.66 -28.86
CA GLN A 294 -15.85 -9.49 -28.86
C GLN A 294 -16.36 -9.10 -27.44
N GLU A 295 -15.90 -9.78 -26.40
CA GLU A 295 -16.23 -9.45 -25.00
C GLU A 295 -15.77 -8.04 -24.65
N LEU A 296 -14.53 -7.68 -25.04
CA LEU A 296 -13.99 -6.36 -24.81
C LEU A 296 -14.80 -5.26 -25.51
N ASP A 297 -15.11 -5.45 -26.78
CA ASP A 297 -15.87 -4.49 -27.59
C ASP A 297 -17.28 -4.28 -26.98
N SER A 298 -17.95 -5.35 -26.54
CA SER A 298 -19.25 -5.25 -25.85
C SER A 298 -19.17 -4.50 -24.52
N ALA A 299 -18.10 -4.71 -23.73
CA ALA A 299 -17.90 -3.99 -22.47
C ALA A 299 -17.64 -2.50 -22.71
N VAL A 300 -16.81 -2.18 -23.70
CA VAL A 300 -16.50 -0.79 -24.08
C VAL A 300 -17.74 -0.06 -24.58
N GLU A 301 -18.54 -0.68 -25.46
CA GLU A 301 -19.78 -0.10 -25.99
C GLU A 301 -20.78 0.18 -24.86
N ALA A 302 -21.06 -0.81 -24.00
CA ALA A 302 -21.98 -0.65 -22.89
C ALA A 302 -21.54 0.46 -21.91
N ALA A 303 -20.23 0.55 -21.61
CA ALA A 303 -19.71 1.59 -20.73
C ALA A 303 -19.77 2.98 -21.36
N ALA A 304 -19.47 3.11 -22.65
CA ALA A 304 -19.56 4.37 -23.38
C ALA A 304 -21.02 4.88 -23.49
N GLU A 305 -21.95 4.00 -23.82
CA GLU A 305 -23.39 4.34 -23.85
C GLU A 305 -23.89 4.78 -22.48
N ALA A 306 -23.53 4.04 -21.42
CA ALA A 306 -23.91 4.39 -20.05
C ALA A 306 -23.34 5.76 -19.64
N ALA A 307 -22.08 6.04 -19.98
CA ALA A 307 -21.43 7.31 -19.65
C ALA A 307 -22.12 8.49 -20.34
N LEU A 308 -22.35 8.41 -21.65
CA LEU A 308 -23.00 9.48 -22.42
C LEU A 308 -24.44 9.69 -21.97
N ALA A 309 -25.18 8.63 -21.62
CA ALA A 309 -26.54 8.72 -21.10
C ALA A 309 -26.60 9.34 -19.68
N ASN A 310 -25.47 9.40 -18.96
CA ASN A 310 -25.39 9.87 -17.57
C ASN A 310 -24.49 11.12 -17.40
N GLY A 311 -24.33 11.92 -18.42
CA GLY A 311 -23.75 13.26 -18.34
C GLY A 311 -22.27 13.37 -18.69
N ALA A 312 -21.61 12.29 -19.10
CA ALA A 312 -20.26 12.39 -19.65
C ALA A 312 -20.27 13.31 -20.89
N LEU A 313 -19.28 14.20 -20.96
CA LEU A 313 -19.15 15.14 -22.09
C LEU A 313 -18.69 14.42 -23.37
N ASP A 314 -17.90 13.36 -23.19
CA ASP A 314 -17.37 12.48 -24.23
C ASP A 314 -17.00 11.12 -23.60
N CYS A 315 -16.65 10.15 -24.45
CA CYS A 315 -16.05 8.89 -24.04
C CYS A 315 -14.88 8.55 -24.99
N ALA A 316 -13.69 8.95 -24.62
CA ALA A 316 -12.49 8.70 -25.41
C ALA A 316 -11.99 7.28 -25.22
N ILE A 317 -11.73 6.57 -26.33
CA ILE A 317 -11.21 5.20 -26.31
C ILE A 317 -9.70 5.23 -26.50
N ALA A 318 -8.94 4.86 -25.47
CA ALA A 318 -7.49 4.65 -25.53
C ALA A 318 -7.19 3.17 -25.89
N GLY A 319 -7.56 2.78 -27.11
CA GLY A 319 -7.49 1.39 -27.58
C GLY A 319 -6.12 0.94 -28.06
N THR A 320 -5.09 1.81 -28.06
CA THR A 320 -3.72 1.43 -28.41
C THR A 320 -2.80 1.52 -27.18
N PRO A 321 -1.71 0.72 -27.11
CA PRO A 321 -0.76 0.77 -26.01
C PRO A 321 -0.22 2.18 -25.71
N GLU A 322 0.03 2.97 -26.77
CA GLU A 322 0.58 4.32 -26.63
C GLU A 322 -0.43 5.27 -26.00
N ARG A 323 -1.69 5.22 -26.43
CA ARG A 323 -2.77 6.06 -25.86
C ARG A 323 -3.09 5.66 -24.43
N ALA A 324 -3.24 4.34 -24.17
CA ALA A 324 -3.43 3.84 -22.81
C ALA A 324 -2.22 4.22 -21.93
N GLY A 325 -1.00 4.04 -22.43
CA GLY A 325 0.23 4.44 -21.74
C GLY A 325 0.28 5.92 -21.37
N ALA A 326 -0.21 6.81 -22.21
CA ALA A 326 -0.29 8.24 -21.89
C ALA A 326 -1.26 8.50 -20.71
N VAL A 327 -2.44 7.89 -20.71
CA VAL A 327 -3.41 7.99 -19.60
C VAL A 327 -2.80 7.50 -18.29
N TRP A 328 -2.30 6.28 -18.27
CA TRP A 328 -1.78 5.65 -17.06
C TRP A 328 -0.45 6.27 -16.59
N SER A 329 0.34 6.84 -17.49
CA SER A 329 1.54 7.61 -17.14
C SER A 329 1.22 8.86 -16.35
N VAL A 330 0.15 9.57 -16.67
CA VAL A 330 -0.31 10.73 -15.88
C VAL A 330 -0.85 10.26 -14.54
N ARG A 331 -1.74 9.26 -14.53
CA ARG A 331 -2.29 8.70 -13.27
C ARG A 331 -1.18 8.22 -12.32
N GLY A 332 -0.20 7.47 -12.81
CA GLY A 332 0.93 6.99 -12.02
C GLY A 332 1.94 8.08 -11.61
N GLY A 333 1.86 9.27 -12.18
CA GLY A 333 2.74 10.39 -11.86
C GLY A 333 2.20 11.37 -10.82
N ILE A 334 1.03 11.10 -10.22
CA ILE A 334 0.34 12.03 -9.33
C ILE A 334 1.21 12.40 -8.12
N LEU A 335 1.69 11.43 -7.38
CA LEU A 335 2.52 11.66 -6.19
C LEU A 335 3.76 12.51 -6.50
N GLU A 336 4.48 12.18 -7.57
CA GLU A 336 5.67 12.93 -7.99
C GLU A 336 5.33 14.33 -8.51
N GLY A 337 4.21 14.47 -9.21
CA GLY A 337 3.72 15.76 -9.66
C GLY A 337 3.40 16.70 -8.50
N MET A 338 2.75 16.19 -7.47
CA MET A 338 2.39 16.94 -6.27
C MET A 338 3.61 17.28 -5.41
N LYS A 339 4.56 16.35 -5.25
CA LYS A 339 5.84 16.64 -4.58
C LYS A 339 6.59 17.79 -5.23
N ALA A 340 6.46 17.96 -6.55
CA ALA A 340 7.07 19.07 -7.28
C ALA A 340 6.27 20.38 -7.20
N ASP A 341 4.97 20.34 -6.90
CA ASP A 341 4.05 21.50 -6.85
C ASP A 341 3.89 22.09 -5.44
N SER A 342 4.26 21.38 -4.38
CA SER A 342 4.04 21.78 -2.98
C SER A 342 5.31 21.75 -2.15
N VAL A 343 5.37 22.61 -1.13
CA VAL A 343 6.48 22.67 -0.16
C VAL A 343 6.46 21.47 0.77
N ALA A 344 5.27 20.99 1.12
CA ALA A 344 5.03 19.78 1.89
C ALA A 344 3.64 19.23 1.56
N GLN A 345 3.49 17.94 1.73
CA GLN A 345 2.21 17.25 1.50
C GLN A 345 1.88 16.32 2.66
N GLU A 346 0.60 16.04 2.84
CA GLU A 346 0.06 15.02 3.74
C GLU A 346 -1.10 14.33 3.03
N GLU A 347 -1.29 13.05 3.29
CA GLU A 347 -2.30 12.25 2.61
C GLU A 347 -3.27 11.60 3.61
N CYS A 348 -4.55 11.76 3.33
CA CYS A 348 -5.62 11.01 3.98
C CYS A 348 -6.07 9.88 3.06
N ASP A 349 -5.58 8.66 3.31
CA ASP A 349 -5.94 7.43 2.61
C ASP A 349 -7.13 6.76 3.29
N VAL A 350 -8.35 7.03 2.86
CA VAL A 350 -9.55 6.40 3.40
C VAL A 350 -10.23 5.49 2.38
N VAL A 351 -11.07 4.60 2.88
CA VAL A 351 -12.02 3.88 2.02
C VAL A 351 -13.43 4.09 2.54
N VAL A 352 -14.36 4.40 1.64
CA VAL A 352 -15.78 4.55 1.94
C VAL A 352 -16.62 3.61 1.06
N PRO A 353 -17.87 3.28 1.45
CA PRO A 353 -18.76 2.59 0.54
C PRO A 353 -18.87 3.34 -0.79
N ARG A 354 -18.79 2.63 -1.92
CA ARG A 354 -18.73 3.21 -3.28
C ARG A 354 -19.82 4.26 -3.54
N ALA A 355 -21.04 4.04 -3.02
CA ALA A 355 -22.16 4.97 -3.14
C ALA A 355 -21.99 6.27 -2.32
N ARG A 356 -20.95 6.36 -1.49
CA ARG A 356 -20.69 7.53 -0.63
C ARG A 356 -19.46 8.34 -1.07
N ILE A 357 -18.85 7.98 -2.20
CA ILE A 357 -17.64 8.66 -2.72
C ILE A 357 -17.90 10.14 -2.97
N ALA A 358 -18.93 10.47 -3.75
CA ALA A 358 -19.29 11.86 -4.07
C ALA A 358 -19.55 12.71 -2.81
N GLU A 359 -20.22 12.13 -1.81
CA GLU A 359 -20.50 12.79 -0.53
C GLU A 359 -19.21 13.04 0.26
N TYR A 360 -18.34 12.02 0.34
CA TYR A 360 -17.06 12.16 1.03
C TYR A 360 -16.20 13.25 0.38
N VAL A 361 -15.97 13.20 -0.93
CA VAL A 361 -15.13 14.15 -1.66
C VAL A 361 -15.61 15.59 -1.49
N LYS A 362 -16.92 15.81 -1.61
CA LYS A 362 -17.52 17.13 -1.42
C LYS A 362 -17.32 17.67 0.01
N ALA A 363 -17.47 16.81 1.02
CA ALA A 363 -17.28 17.20 2.40
C ALA A 363 -15.79 17.39 2.73
N ALA A 364 -14.89 16.54 2.20
CA ALA A 364 -13.45 16.63 2.39
C ALA A 364 -12.87 17.98 1.91
N LYS A 365 -13.31 18.46 0.73
CA LYS A 365 -12.92 19.79 0.24
C LYS A 365 -13.34 20.92 1.18
N LYS A 366 -14.53 20.83 1.78
CA LYS A 366 -15.01 21.84 2.74
C LYS A 366 -14.23 21.81 4.05
N ILE A 367 -13.95 20.60 4.58
CA ILE A 367 -13.16 20.40 5.79
C ILE A 367 -11.78 21.02 5.61
N ALA A 368 -11.05 20.63 4.58
CA ALA A 368 -9.70 21.14 4.34
C ALA A 368 -9.67 22.66 4.11
N SER A 369 -10.62 23.18 3.33
CA SER A 369 -10.74 24.63 3.11
C SER A 369 -11.00 25.40 4.40
N ALA A 370 -11.74 24.85 5.36
CA ALA A 370 -11.98 25.48 6.67
C ALA A 370 -10.69 25.61 7.49
N HIS A 371 -9.70 24.75 7.25
CA HIS A 371 -8.38 24.80 7.86
C HIS A 371 -7.32 25.50 6.98
N GLY A 372 -7.72 26.11 5.87
CA GLY A 372 -6.81 26.82 4.96
C GLY A 372 -5.92 25.89 4.13
N ILE A 373 -6.27 24.62 4.00
CA ILE A 373 -5.53 23.62 3.23
C ILE A 373 -6.18 23.44 1.85
N ARG A 374 -5.36 23.40 0.81
CA ARG A 374 -5.74 22.96 -0.53
C ARG A 374 -5.73 21.44 -0.58
N VAL A 375 -6.76 20.83 -1.13
CA VAL A 375 -6.83 19.37 -1.32
C VAL A 375 -7.17 18.99 -2.74
N GLU A 376 -6.53 17.92 -3.19
CA GLU A 376 -6.74 17.33 -4.52
C GLU A 376 -7.12 15.85 -4.35
N PRO A 377 -8.45 15.55 -4.32
CA PRO A 377 -8.90 14.16 -4.20
C PRO A 377 -8.68 13.38 -5.50
N CYS A 378 -8.16 12.17 -5.36
CA CYS A 378 -8.06 11.19 -6.43
C CYS A 378 -8.21 9.77 -5.84
N GLY A 379 -8.22 8.73 -6.65
CA GLY A 379 -8.15 7.37 -6.10
C GLY A 379 -8.84 6.31 -6.90
N HIS A 380 -8.88 5.13 -6.28
CA HIS A 380 -9.43 3.88 -6.81
C HIS A 380 -10.93 3.82 -6.54
N CYS A 381 -11.71 4.66 -7.25
CA CYS A 381 -13.14 4.81 -6.97
C CYS A 381 -13.96 3.52 -7.25
N GLY A 382 -13.40 2.58 -8.02
CA GLY A 382 -14.02 1.28 -8.25
C GLY A 382 -14.15 0.42 -6.99
N ASP A 383 -13.30 0.64 -5.97
CA ASP A 383 -13.34 -0.06 -4.68
C ASP A 383 -13.64 0.86 -3.48
N GLY A 384 -13.72 2.17 -3.72
CA GLY A 384 -14.08 3.15 -2.70
C GLY A 384 -12.89 3.79 -1.99
N ASN A 385 -11.67 3.50 -2.42
CA ASN A 385 -10.46 4.09 -1.84
C ASN A 385 -10.22 5.50 -2.41
N ILE A 386 -10.08 6.47 -1.52
CA ILE A 386 -9.90 7.88 -1.86
C ILE A 386 -8.66 8.41 -1.16
N HIS A 387 -7.74 8.91 -1.97
CA HIS A 387 -6.59 9.68 -1.54
C HIS A 387 -6.97 11.16 -1.52
N THR A 388 -7.02 11.75 -0.35
CA THR A 388 -7.23 13.19 -0.18
C THR A 388 -5.88 13.82 0.08
N GLU A 389 -5.28 14.30 -1.00
CA GLU A 389 -3.96 14.91 -0.98
C GLU A 389 -4.06 16.33 -0.45
N MET A 390 -3.44 16.60 0.67
CA MET A 390 -3.34 17.90 1.29
C MET A 390 -2.03 18.56 0.89
N LEU A 391 -2.10 19.76 0.33
CA LEU A 391 -0.96 20.50 -0.21
C LEU A 391 -0.73 21.77 0.60
N ARG A 392 0.51 21.94 1.09
CA ARG A 392 0.90 23.11 1.87
C ARG A 392 1.14 24.31 0.95
N GLY A 393 0.44 25.41 1.22
CA GLY A 393 0.71 26.69 0.58
C GLY A 393 2.04 27.32 1.04
N PRO A 394 2.70 28.12 0.19
CA PRO A 394 4.02 28.70 0.48
C PRO A 394 4.04 29.67 1.67
N GLU A 395 2.89 30.26 2.00
CA GLU A 395 2.75 31.25 3.09
C GLU A 395 2.52 30.62 4.47
N MET A 396 2.25 29.29 4.53
CA MET A 396 1.95 28.60 5.78
C MET A 396 3.23 28.16 6.49
N SER A 397 3.39 28.47 7.77
CA SER A 397 4.51 27.99 8.61
C SER A 397 4.43 26.51 8.91
N ASP A 398 5.53 25.89 9.39
CA ASP A 398 5.55 24.49 9.76
C ASP A 398 4.59 24.17 10.91
N GLU A 399 4.46 25.06 11.88
CA GLU A 399 3.54 24.91 13.01
C GLU A 399 2.08 24.99 12.57
N GLU A 400 1.74 25.97 11.72
CA GLU A 400 0.40 26.13 11.15
C GLU A 400 0.04 24.90 10.29
N TRP A 401 0.96 24.45 9.45
CA TRP A 401 0.78 23.25 8.62
C TRP A 401 0.45 22.02 9.48
N LYS A 402 1.25 21.73 10.50
CA LYS A 402 1.03 20.58 11.40
C LYS A 402 -0.31 20.66 12.13
N ALA A 403 -0.67 21.86 12.61
CA ALA A 403 -1.95 22.04 13.30
C ALA A 403 -3.14 21.86 12.33
N ALA A 404 -3.05 22.42 11.13
CA ALA A 404 -4.11 22.38 10.14
C ALA A 404 -4.29 20.96 9.55
N THR A 405 -3.20 20.24 9.27
CA THR A 405 -3.26 18.85 8.80
C THR A 405 -3.82 17.92 9.86
N HIS A 406 -3.38 18.03 11.12
CA HIS A 406 -3.91 17.21 12.21
C HIS A 406 -5.42 17.45 12.41
N ALA A 407 -5.89 18.71 12.39
CA ALA A 407 -7.30 19.03 12.49
C ALA A 407 -8.09 18.47 11.29
N SER A 408 -7.59 18.66 10.08
CA SER A 408 -8.21 18.12 8.87
C SER A 408 -8.30 16.60 8.89
N LEU A 409 -7.21 15.89 9.23
CA LEU A 409 -7.20 14.43 9.34
C LEU A 409 -8.21 13.92 10.37
N THR A 410 -8.29 14.58 11.54
CA THR A 410 -9.26 14.23 12.58
C THR A 410 -10.70 14.27 12.03
N GLU A 411 -11.06 15.35 11.33
CA GLU A 411 -12.40 15.50 10.76
C GLU A 411 -12.65 14.57 9.57
N LEU A 412 -11.64 14.36 8.71
CA LEU A 412 -11.74 13.45 7.56
C LEU A 412 -11.93 11.99 7.99
N TYR A 413 -11.21 11.54 9.03
CA TYR A 413 -11.40 10.20 9.58
C TYR A 413 -12.75 10.05 10.28
N ALA A 414 -13.21 11.08 11.00
CA ALA A 414 -14.56 11.08 11.60
C ALA A 414 -15.63 10.99 10.51
N LEU A 415 -15.49 11.74 9.42
CA LEU A 415 -16.37 11.68 8.25
C LEU A 415 -16.37 10.29 7.61
N SER A 416 -15.18 9.71 7.37
CA SER A 416 -15.08 8.34 6.82
C SER A 416 -15.85 7.34 7.69
N LYS A 417 -15.68 7.41 9.01
CA LYS A 417 -16.40 6.56 9.97
C LYS A 417 -17.92 6.77 9.91
N GLU A 418 -18.38 8.02 9.86
CA GLU A 418 -19.81 8.36 9.75
C GLU A 418 -20.43 7.79 8.47
N LEU A 419 -19.69 7.82 7.37
CA LEU A 419 -20.09 7.24 6.08
C LEU A 419 -20.03 5.72 6.03
N GLY A 420 -19.52 5.05 7.10
CA GLY A 420 -19.38 3.61 7.17
C GLY A 420 -18.08 3.09 6.52
N GLY A 421 -17.09 3.94 6.38
CA GLY A 421 -15.77 3.66 5.80
C GLY A 421 -14.73 3.16 6.80
N GLN A 422 -13.45 3.22 6.41
CA GLN A 422 -12.30 2.83 7.22
C GLN A 422 -11.23 3.94 7.21
N LEU A 423 -10.37 3.92 8.24
CA LEU A 423 -9.32 4.90 8.47
C LEU A 423 -8.18 4.82 7.44
N SER A 424 -7.91 3.63 6.90
CA SER A 424 -6.94 3.43 5.82
C SER A 424 -7.51 2.47 4.80
N GLY A 425 -7.40 2.82 3.51
CA GLY A 425 -7.77 1.99 2.39
C GLY A 425 -6.70 0.95 2.07
N GLU A 426 -5.45 1.41 1.92
CA GLU A 426 -4.35 0.54 1.49
C GLU A 426 -3.00 0.83 2.14
N HIS A 427 -2.72 2.06 2.62
CA HIS A 427 -1.39 2.44 3.13
C HIS A 427 -1.07 1.88 4.51
N GLY A 428 -2.09 1.49 5.29
CA GLY A 428 -1.93 0.97 6.64
C GLY A 428 -1.88 2.06 7.72
N ILE A 429 -1.65 1.63 8.94
CA ILE A 429 -1.61 2.50 10.13
C ILE A 429 -0.20 2.99 10.44
N GLY A 430 0.77 2.07 10.38
CA GLY A 430 2.16 2.33 10.66
C GLY A 430 2.39 3.09 11.98
N ASN A 431 3.23 4.11 11.90
CA ASN A 431 3.43 5.11 12.96
C ASN A 431 2.57 6.37 12.73
N GLY A 432 2.24 6.67 11.48
CA GLY A 432 1.61 7.93 11.07
C GLY A 432 0.16 8.08 11.51
N ARG A 433 -0.59 6.97 11.60
CA ARG A 433 -2.04 7.00 11.88
C ARG A 433 -2.42 6.42 13.25
N LEU A 434 -1.43 6.08 14.07
CA LEU A 434 -1.63 5.48 15.40
C LEU A 434 -2.52 6.29 16.33
N GLU A 435 -2.40 7.61 16.29
CA GLU A 435 -3.15 8.50 17.19
C GLU A 435 -4.65 8.50 16.91
N PHE A 436 -5.05 8.27 15.66
CA PHE A 436 -6.45 8.25 15.22
C PHE A 436 -7.12 6.88 15.40
N LEU A 437 -6.32 5.79 15.49
CA LEU A 437 -6.85 4.43 15.41
C LEU A 437 -7.80 4.09 16.56
N GLU A 438 -7.44 4.45 17.81
CA GLU A 438 -8.26 4.10 18.97
C GLU A 438 -9.64 4.78 18.94
N GLU A 439 -9.68 6.04 18.55
CA GLU A 439 -10.94 6.78 18.39
C GLU A 439 -11.78 6.17 17.26
N PHE A 440 -11.12 5.74 16.19
CA PHE A 440 -11.79 5.15 15.04
C PHE A 440 -12.41 3.79 15.35
N VAL A 441 -11.63 2.83 15.87
CA VAL A 441 -12.08 1.44 16.07
C VAL A 441 -12.67 1.16 17.44
N GLY A 442 -12.41 2.02 18.41
CA GLY A 442 -12.85 1.92 19.80
C GLY A 442 -11.96 1.02 20.68
N PRO A 443 -12.05 1.21 22.01
CA PRO A 443 -11.09 0.60 22.96
C PRO A 443 -11.16 -0.92 23.00
N ARG A 444 -12.31 -1.53 22.73
CA ARG A 444 -12.46 -2.99 22.75
C ARG A 444 -11.68 -3.63 21.59
N MET A 445 -11.67 -3.01 20.42
CA MET A 445 -10.91 -3.49 19.27
C MET A 445 -9.40 -3.34 19.51
N ILE A 446 -8.96 -2.22 20.08
CA ILE A 446 -7.55 -2.01 20.48
C ILE A 446 -7.10 -3.09 21.45
N GLN A 447 -7.94 -3.46 22.44
CA GLN A 447 -7.62 -4.54 23.36
C GLN A 447 -7.45 -5.90 22.64
N LEU A 448 -8.28 -6.18 21.63
CA LEU A 448 -8.15 -7.39 20.81
C LEU A 448 -6.86 -7.37 19.99
N TYR A 449 -6.52 -6.26 19.35
CA TYR A 449 -5.25 -6.11 18.60
C TYR A 449 -4.04 -6.31 19.53
N LYS A 450 -4.05 -5.73 20.72
CA LYS A 450 -3.01 -5.97 21.74
C LYS A 450 -2.89 -7.45 22.12
N SER A 451 -4.01 -8.14 22.26
CA SER A 451 -4.00 -9.59 22.57
C SER A 451 -3.43 -10.42 21.43
N ILE A 452 -3.74 -10.08 20.17
CA ILE A 452 -3.17 -10.73 18.99
C ILE A 452 -1.65 -10.50 18.95
N LYS A 453 -1.21 -9.26 19.11
CA LYS A 453 0.22 -8.93 19.12
C LYS A 453 0.96 -9.74 20.18
N LEU A 454 0.45 -9.81 21.41
CA LEU A 454 1.04 -10.59 22.51
C LEU A 454 1.05 -12.10 22.28
N ALA A 455 0.09 -12.64 21.52
CA ALA A 455 0.08 -14.05 21.16
C ALA A 455 1.21 -14.43 20.19
N PHE A 456 1.70 -13.47 19.39
CA PHE A 456 2.82 -13.67 18.47
C PHE A 456 4.15 -13.18 19.05
N ASP A 457 4.15 -12.07 19.78
CA ASP A 457 5.34 -11.35 20.28
C ASP A 457 5.11 -10.85 21.71
N ASP A 458 5.29 -11.72 22.67
CA ASP A 458 5.06 -11.44 24.09
C ASP A 458 6.07 -10.43 24.69
N LYS A 459 7.24 -10.26 24.03
CA LYS A 459 8.25 -9.27 24.40
C LYS A 459 8.11 -7.93 23.66
N LEU A 460 7.22 -7.87 22.69
CA LEU A 460 6.95 -6.66 21.89
C LEU A 460 8.19 -6.11 21.13
N ILE A 461 9.12 -7.00 20.76
CA ILE A 461 10.38 -6.59 20.12
C ILE A 461 10.26 -6.37 18.62
N LEU A 462 9.26 -6.98 17.95
CA LEU A 462 9.13 -6.91 16.50
C LEU A 462 8.28 -5.70 16.08
N ASN A 463 8.89 -4.81 15.33
CA ASN A 463 8.32 -3.56 14.78
C ASN A 463 7.50 -2.76 15.84
N PRO A 464 8.07 -2.44 17.00
CA PRO A 464 7.33 -1.79 18.09
C PRO A 464 6.90 -0.37 17.71
N GLY A 465 5.75 0.06 18.28
CA GLY A 465 5.17 1.38 18.05
C GLY A 465 4.58 1.57 16.65
N LYS A 466 4.17 0.46 16.02
CA LYS A 466 3.43 0.43 14.75
C LYS A 466 2.11 -0.31 14.95
N VAL A 467 1.07 0.11 14.22
CA VAL A 467 -0.30 -0.42 14.29
C VAL A 467 -0.96 -0.20 15.66
N ILE A 468 -0.31 -0.54 16.75
CA ILE A 468 -0.79 -0.34 18.13
C ILE A 468 0.33 0.11 19.06
N GLU A 469 -0.05 0.89 20.07
CA GLU A 469 0.84 1.35 21.13
C GLU A 469 0.45 0.74 22.49
N PHE A 470 1.43 0.23 23.25
CA PHE A 470 1.20 -0.38 24.55
C PHE A 470 1.40 0.57 25.72
N ASN A 471 2.04 1.70 25.48
CA ASN A 471 2.46 2.65 26.53
C ASN A 471 1.51 3.84 26.72
N LYS A 472 0.32 3.79 26.13
CA LYS A 472 -0.75 4.78 26.38
C LYS A 472 -1.59 4.40 27.60
#